data_d019ed75e64b57bae0bca94a2a3403ed
#
_entry.id   d019ed75e64b57bae0bca94a2a3403ed
#
_cell.length_a   1.000
_cell.length_b   1.000
_cell.length_c   1.000
_cell.angle_alpha   90.00
_cell.angle_beta   90.00
_cell.angle_gamma   90.00
#
_symmetry.space_group_name_H-M   'P 1'
#
loop_
_entity.id
_entity.type
_entity.pdbx_description
1 polymer ?
#
loop_
_entity_poly.entity_id
_entity_poly.type
_entity_poly.pdbx_seq_one_letter_code
_entity_poly.pdbx_strand_id
1 'polypeptide(L)'
;DRNLQFIIRINVDNDNAKSIGKILDYFEELGLKGKLDVYLAPVRTMNGQCNNEKCFAEKEFADTEINFIKIGLEKGYDFLELPECNLGICGAVSQNCYVINAKGNIFKCLNDIAKDECKIGDVLHPLDCENEKFVEWISYEIPDECKECKILPICMGGCPVLRRKEKKACPAVKYNYQKLLQLVNEWSKKEYEK
;
A
#
# COMPACT_ATOMS: atom_id res chain seq x y z
N ASP A 1 6.27 -30.70 6.80
CA ASP A 1 6.89 -29.39 7.02
C ASP A 1 6.95 -28.67 5.67
N ARG A 2 6.06 -27.71 5.48
CA ARG A 2 6.09 -26.82 4.29
C ARG A 2 6.71 -25.51 4.75
N ASN A 3 7.77 -25.08 4.08
CA ASN A 3 8.41 -23.80 4.32
C ASN A 3 7.49 -22.70 3.75
N LEU A 4 6.45 -22.32 4.51
CA LEU A 4 5.51 -21.28 4.13
C LEU A 4 5.97 -19.96 4.73
N GLN A 5 6.14 -18.97 3.88
CA GLN A 5 6.37 -17.60 4.30
C GLN A 5 5.01 -16.90 4.46
N PHE A 6 4.80 -16.27 5.61
CA PHE A 6 3.57 -15.54 5.91
C PHE A 6 3.86 -14.05 6.03
N ILE A 7 3.03 -13.26 5.36
CA ILE A 7 3.05 -11.80 5.48
C ILE A 7 1.74 -11.38 6.14
N ILE A 8 1.81 -10.70 7.27
CA ILE A 8 0.65 -10.21 8.02
C ILE A 8 0.46 -8.72 7.73
N ARG A 9 -0.67 -8.42 7.13
CA ARG A 9 -1.13 -7.04 6.95
C ARG A 9 -2.02 -6.64 8.12
N ILE A 10 -1.63 -5.60 8.84
CA ILE A 10 -2.43 -5.02 9.92
C ILE A 10 -3.12 -3.77 9.38
N ASN A 11 -4.45 -3.80 9.28
CA ASN A 11 -5.23 -2.63 8.91
C ASN A 11 -5.37 -1.70 10.12
N VAL A 12 -4.95 -0.45 9.96
CA VAL A 12 -4.95 0.55 11.03
C VAL A 12 -5.81 1.76 10.70
N ASP A 13 -6.46 2.28 11.74
CA ASP A 13 -7.23 3.51 11.77
C ASP A 13 -6.98 4.26 13.09
N ASN A 14 -7.66 5.39 13.29
CA ASN A 14 -7.51 6.21 14.50
C ASN A 14 -7.96 5.49 15.80
N ASP A 15 -8.85 4.50 15.70
CA ASP A 15 -9.37 3.76 16.84
C ASP A 15 -8.35 2.74 17.37
N ASN A 16 -7.65 2.04 16.49
CA ASN A 16 -6.76 0.93 16.86
C ASN A 16 -5.25 1.28 16.85
N ALA A 17 -4.85 2.41 16.29
CA ALA A 17 -3.43 2.79 16.16
C ALA A 17 -2.65 2.73 17.48
N LYS A 18 -3.27 3.10 18.59
CA LYS A 18 -2.63 3.12 19.92
C LYS A 18 -2.33 1.72 20.47
N SER A 19 -2.97 0.69 19.93
CA SER A 19 -2.82 -0.69 20.40
C SER A 19 -1.92 -1.57 19.51
N ILE A 20 -1.35 -1.00 18.43
CA ILE A 20 -0.57 -1.77 17.44
C ILE A 20 0.64 -2.46 18.10
N GLY A 21 1.31 -1.82 19.06
CA GLY A 21 2.44 -2.43 19.77
C GLY A 21 2.08 -3.72 20.50
N LYS A 22 0.84 -3.87 20.98
CA LYS A 22 0.38 -5.08 21.69
C LYS A 22 0.30 -6.31 20.78
N ILE A 23 0.11 -6.12 19.48
CA ILE A 23 0.08 -7.26 18.55
C ILE A 23 1.47 -7.87 18.39
N LEU A 24 2.53 -7.07 18.51
CA LEU A 24 3.92 -7.56 18.50
C LEU A 24 4.23 -8.35 19.76
N ASP A 25 3.72 -7.93 20.93
CA ASP A 25 3.83 -8.69 22.18
C ASP A 25 3.15 -10.05 22.04
N TYR A 26 1.95 -10.07 21.45
CA TYR A 26 1.22 -11.31 21.19
C TYR A 26 1.96 -12.26 20.23
N PHE A 27 2.58 -11.72 19.17
CA PHE A 27 3.39 -12.53 18.28
C PHE A 27 4.64 -13.12 18.97
N GLU A 28 5.24 -12.38 19.89
CA GLU A 28 6.36 -12.86 20.68
C GLU A 28 5.93 -13.97 21.64
N GLU A 29 4.79 -13.82 22.36
CA GLU A 29 4.20 -14.86 23.20
C GLU A 29 3.89 -16.16 22.45
N LEU A 30 3.47 -16.06 21.19
CA LEU A 30 3.21 -17.21 20.31
C LEU A 30 4.49 -17.81 19.68
N GLY A 31 5.66 -17.23 19.92
CA GLY A 31 6.92 -17.66 19.32
C GLY A 31 6.97 -17.45 17.80
N LEU A 32 6.27 -16.42 17.29
CA LEU A 32 6.18 -16.09 15.87
C LEU A 32 7.15 -14.97 15.46
N LYS A 33 7.83 -14.33 16.41
CA LYS A 33 8.85 -13.32 16.13
C LYS A 33 9.94 -13.87 15.21
N GLY A 34 10.27 -13.15 14.15
CA GLY A 34 11.25 -13.56 13.14
C GLY A 34 10.76 -14.67 12.16
N LYS A 35 9.49 -15.10 12.28
CA LYS A 35 8.86 -16.08 11.37
C LYS A 35 7.78 -15.47 10.49
N LEU A 36 7.43 -14.23 10.74
CA LEU A 36 6.39 -13.47 10.03
C LEU A 36 6.92 -12.13 9.59
N ASP A 37 6.61 -11.78 8.36
CA ASP A 37 6.72 -10.39 7.90
C ASP A 37 5.43 -9.65 8.27
N VAL A 38 5.55 -8.44 8.79
CA VAL A 38 4.41 -7.67 9.29
C VAL A 38 4.49 -6.25 8.77
N TYR A 39 3.41 -5.76 8.19
CA TYR A 39 3.32 -4.36 7.77
C TYR A 39 1.97 -3.72 8.11
N LEU A 40 1.97 -2.41 8.25
CA LEU A 40 0.75 -1.63 8.45
C LEU A 40 0.13 -1.22 7.11
N ALA A 41 -1.20 -1.15 7.09
CA ALA A 41 -1.94 -0.58 5.98
C ALA A 41 -3.08 0.31 6.52
N PRO A 42 -3.23 1.55 6.01
CA PRO A 42 -4.28 2.42 6.48
C PRO A 42 -5.65 1.92 6.00
N VAL A 43 -6.65 1.98 6.87
CA VAL A 43 -8.05 1.85 6.47
C VAL A 43 -8.41 3.07 5.63
N ARG A 44 -9.00 2.86 4.44
CA ARG A 44 -9.31 3.91 3.48
C ARG A 44 -10.78 3.90 3.07
N THR A 45 -11.31 5.07 2.75
CA THR A 45 -12.68 5.27 2.26
C THR A 45 -12.90 4.90 0.80
N MET A 46 -12.20 3.91 0.26
CA MET A 46 -12.28 3.56 -1.17
C MET A 46 -13.72 3.30 -1.64
N ASN A 47 -14.56 2.73 -0.77
CA ASN A 47 -15.95 2.38 -1.06
C ASN A 47 -16.97 3.12 -0.18
N GLY A 48 -16.58 4.24 0.45
CA GLY A 48 -17.47 4.97 1.36
C GLY A 48 -17.77 4.26 2.69
N GLN A 49 -17.03 3.19 3.00
CA GLN A 49 -17.27 2.37 4.20
C GLN A 49 -16.53 2.86 5.45
N CYS A 50 -15.59 3.77 5.30
CA CYS A 50 -14.89 4.37 6.42
C CYS A 50 -15.45 5.78 6.68
N ASN A 51 -15.78 6.07 7.93
CA ASN A 51 -16.09 7.43 8.35
C ASN A 51 -14.79 8.24 8.32
N ASN A 52 -14.79 9.44 7.72
CA ASN A 52 -13.61 10.30 7.58
C ASN A 52 -12.89 10.58 8.92
N GLU A 53 -13.63 10.55 10.04
CA GLU A 53 -13.04 10.74 11.39
C GLU A 53 -12.15 9.58 11.85
N LYS A 54 -12.37 8.37 11.31
CA LYS A 54 -11.62 7.16 11.69
C LYS A 54 -10.43 6.89 10.77
N CYS A 55 -10.54 7.27 9.50
CA CYS A 55 -9.48 7.06 8.53
C CYS A 55 -8.35 8.07 8.69
N PHE A 56 -7.13 7.60 8.65
CA PHE A 56 -5.95 8.46 8.62
C PHE A 56 -5.88 9.33 7.36
N ALA A 57 -5.47 10.59 7.52
CA ALA A 57 -4.79 11.29 6.46
C ALA A 57 -3.42 10.62 6.18
N GLU A 58 -2.94 10.68 4.95
CA GLU A 58 -1.69 9.99 4.54
C GLU A 58 -0.48 10.40 5.41
N LYS A 59 -0.41 11.65 5.83
CA LYS A 59 0.65 12.14 6.70
C LYS A 59 0.56 11.55 8.11
N GLU A 60 -0.64 11.42 8.66
CA GLU A 60 -0.87 10.83 9.99
C GLU A 60 -0.53 9.35 9.98
N PHE A 61 -0.92 8.65 8.90
CA PHE A 61 -0.52 7.26 8.72
C PHE A 61 1.01 7.12 8.61
N ALA A 62 1.67 8.01 7.88
CA ALA A 62 3.13 8.02 7.76
C ALA A 62 3.83 8.16 9.13
N ASP A 63 3.30 8.99 10.02
CA ASP A 63 3.82 9.13 11.40
C ASP A 63 3.54 7.87 12.23
N THR A 64 2.37 7.26 12.09
CA THR A 64 1.99 6.00 12.74
C THR A 64 2.88 4.84 12.29
N GLU A 65 3.20 4.75 11.01
CA GLU A 65 4.10 3.74 10.44
C GLU A 65 5.52 3.86 11.00
N ILE A 66 6.09 5.06 11.07
CA ILE A 66 7.39 5.31 11.70
C ILE A 66 7.39 4.91 13.18
N ASN A 67 6.31 5.21 13.91
CA ASN A 67 6.20 4.83 15.31
C ASN A 67 6.15 3.30 15.47
N PHE A 68 5.41 2.61 14.61
CA PHE A 68 5.35 1.15 14.59
C PHE A 68 6.73 0.52 14.32
N ILE A 69 7.46 1.05 13.34
CA ILE A 69 8.83 0.59 13.04
C ILE A 69 9.72 0.76 14.27
N LYS A 70 9.68 1.90 14.95
CA LYS A 70 10.46 2.14 16.16
C LYS A 70 10.14 1.14 17.27
N ILE A 71 8.86 0.92 17.55
CA ILE A 71 8.42 -0.08 18.55
C ILE A 71 8.91 -1.48 18.16
N GLY A 72 8.83 -1.84 16.88
CA GLY A 72 9.33 -3.11 16.38
C GLY A 72 10.83 -3.28 16.61
N LEU A 73 11.62 -2.28 16.25
CA LEU A 73 13.08 -2.28 16.44
C LEU A 73 13.46 -2.40 17.94
N GLU A 74 12.78 -1.67 18.81
CA GLU A 74 12.99 -1.76 20.27
C GLU A 74 12.68 -3.16 20.81
N LYS A 75 11.72 -3.86 20.21
CA LYS A 75 11.36 -5.25 20.51
C LYS A 75 12.22 -6.27 19.76
N GLY A 76 13.18 -5.84 18.93
CA GLY A 76 14.10 -6.69 18.17
C GLY A 76 13.45 -7.38 16.96
N TYR A 77 12.46 -6.73 16.33
CA TYR A 77 11.98 -7.08 14.99
C TYR A 77 12.84 -6.35 13.95
N ASP A 78 13.03 -6.97 12.79
CA ASP A 78 13.69 -6.33 11.65
C ASP A 78 12.61 -5.70 10.74
N PHE A 79 12.28 -4.43 11.02
CA PHE A 79 11.28 -3.67 10.27
C PHE A 79 11.90 -2.55 9.42
N LEU A 80 13.24 -2.51 9.32
CA LEU A 80 13.93 -1.47 8.58
C LEU A 80 14.12 -1.87 7.12
N GLU A 81 13.11 -1.64 6.33
CA GLU A 81 13.19 -1.75 4.88
C GLU A 81 13.16 -0.36 4.23
N LEU A 82 14.10 -0.13 3.31
CA LEU A 82 14.05 1.05 2.46
C LEU A 82 13.04 0.80 1.33
N PRO A 83 12.23 1.83 1.00
CA PRO A 83 11.29 1.68 -0.10
C PRO A 83 12.05 1.51 -1.42
N GLU A 84 11.69 0.49 -2.17
CA GLU A 84 12.25 0.19 -3.47
C GLU A 84 11.67 1.06 -4.59
N CYS A 85 12.41 1.21 -5.67
CA CYS A 85 11.92 1.87 -6.87
C CYS A 85 10.92 0.97 -7.59
N ASN A 86 9.75 1.53 -7.95
CA ASN A 86 8.78 0.84 -8.76
C ASN A 86 9.14 0.93 -10.25
N LEU A 87 8.98 -0.17 -10.97
CA LEU A 87 9.20 -0.23 -12.42
C LEU A 87 7.97 0.19 -13.25
N GLY A 88 6.86 0.50 -12.62
CA GLY A 88 5.62 0.90 -13.28
C GLY A 88 4.63 1.57 -12.34
N ILE A 89 3.60 2.19 -12.91
CA ILE A 89 2.61 2.97 -12.15
C ILE A 89 1.74 2.03 -11.29
N CYS A 90 0.98 1.17 -11.93
CA CYS A 90 0.04 0.24 -11.29
C CYS A 90 -0.39 -0.82 -12.33
N GLY A 91 -0.61 -2.07 -11.90
CA GLY A 91 -1.12 -3.09 -12.81
C GLY A 91 -2.44 -2.69 -13.51
N ALA A 92 -3.28 -1.91 -12.86
CA ALA A 92 -4.53 -1.44 -13.46
C ALA A 92 -4.36 -0.60 -14.73
N VAL A 93 -3.25 0.09 -14.91
CA VAL A 93 -2.97 0.89 -16.13
C VAL A 93 -2.18 0.12 -17.19
N SER A 94 -1.74 -1.10 -16.86
CA SER A 94 -1.09 -1.98 -17.83
C SER A 94 -2.12 -2.64 -18.77
N GLN A 95 -1.81 -2.76 -20.04
CA GLN A 95 -2.71 -3.40 -21.02
C GLN A 95 -3.04 -4.86 -20.65
N ASN A 96 -2.09 -5.58 -20.07
CA ASN A 96 -2.16 -7.03 -19.87
C ASN A 96 -2.44 -7.44 -18.40
N CYS A 97 -2.89 -6.51 -17.55
CA CYS A 97 -3.22 -6.81 -16.15
C CYS A 97 -4.73 -6.65 -15.91
N TYR A 98 -5.35 -7.70 -15.40
CA TYR A 98 -6.79 -7.78 -15.21
C TYR A 98 -7.13 -8.36 -13.85
N VAL A 99 -8.32 -8.00 -13.34
CA VAL A 99 -8.93 -8.59 -12.17
C VAL A 99 -10.21 -9.31 -12.63
N ILE A 100 -10.34 -10.57 -12.30
CA ILE A 100 -11.50 -11.40 -12.66
C ILE A 100 -12.24 -11.77 -11.38
N ASN A 101 -13.54 -11.52 -11.32
CA ASN A 101 -14.36 -11.91 -10.17
C ASN A 101 -14.88 -13.35 -10.32
N ALA A 102 -15.53 -13.87 -9.28
CA ALA A 102 -16.10 -15.24 -9.27
C ALA A 102 -17.19 -15.48 -10.33
N LYS A 103 -17.78 -14.42 -10.90
CA LYS A 103 -18.76 -14.49 -11.98
C LYS A 103 -18.12 -14.48 -13.39
N GLY A 104 -16.80 -14.40 -13.46
CA GLY A 104 -16.07 -14.29 -14.73
C GLY A 104 -16.04 -12.88 -15.32
N ASN A 105 -16.54 -11.86 -14.62
CA ASN A 105 -16.46 -10.47 -15.07
C ASN A 105 -15.04 -9.95 -14.93
N ILE A 106 -14.59 -9.16 -15.91
CA ILE A 106 -13.24 -8.60 -16.00
C ILE A 106 -13.26 -7.11 -15.62
N PHE A 107 -12.29 -6.71 -14.79
CA PHE A 107 -12.08 -5.34 -14.32
C PHE A 107 -10.60 -4.97 -14.43
N LYS A 108 -10.27 -3.68 -14.36
CA LYS A 108 -8.89 -3.20 -14.30
C LYS A 108 -8.39 -3.04 -12.86
N CYS A 109 -9.24 -2.72 -11.91
CA CYS A 109 -8.87 -2.44 -10.53
C CYS A 109 -9.62 -3.34 -9.56
N LEU A 110 -8.92 -3.86 -8.53
CA LEU A 110 -9.52 -4.66 -7.48
C LEU A 110 -10.61 -3.91 -6.70
N ASN A 111 -10.49 -2.58 -6.56
CA ASN A 111 -11.48 -1.74 -5.88
C ASN A 111 -12.80 -1.59 -6.65
N ASP A 112 -12.84 -2.04 -7.89
CA ASP A 112 -14.01 -1.93 -8.77
C ASP A 112 -14.74 -3.26 -8.96
N ILE A 113 -14.24 -4.35 -8.39
CA ILE A 113 -14.73 -5.73 -8.59
C ILE A 113 -16.21 -5.94 -8.23
N ALA A 114 -16.77 -5.10 -7.35
CA ALA A 114 -18.17 -5.15 -6.93
C ALA A 114 -19.07 -4.13 -7.66
N LYS A 115 -18.53 -3.40 -8.65
CA LYS A 115 -19.22 -2.33 -9.37
C LYS A 115 -19.41 -2.74 -10.82
N ASP A 116 -20.63 -3.19 -11.15
CA ASP A 116 -20.94 -3.66 -12.50
C ASP A 116 -20.69 -2.57 -13.57
N GLU A 117 -20.84 -1.29 -13.19
CA GLU A 117 -20.52 -0.15 -14.06
C GLU A 117 -19.04 -0.02 -14.41
N CYS A 118 -18.14 -0.66 -13.67
CA CYS A 118 -16.70 -0.67 -13.93
C CYS A 118 -16.22 -1.91 -14.70
N LYS A 119 -17.13 -2.81 -15.05
CA LYS A 119 -16.83 -3.99 -15.85
C LYS A 119 -16.33 -3.58 -17.25
N ILE A 120 -15.26 -4.22 -17.71
CA ILE A 120 -14.67 -4.01 -19.04
C ILE A 120 -14.89 -5.18 -19.99
N GLY A 121 -15.35 -6.33 -19.51
CA GLY A 121 -15.61 -7.54 -20.28
C GLY A 121 -15.91 -8.74 -19.38
N ASP A 122 -15.90 -9.92 -19.96
CA ASP A 122 -16.01 -11.19 -19.24
C ASP A 122 -15.16 -12.27 -19.92
N VAL A 123 -14.91 -13.37 -19.19
CA VAL A 123 -14.02 -14.46 -19.64
C VAL A 123 -14.58 -15.32 -20.78
N LEU A 124 -15.87 -15.18 -21.11
CA LEU A 124 -16.52 -15.97 -22.17
C LEU A 124 -16.46 -15.29 -23.53
N HIS A 125 -16.14 -14.01 -23.57
CA HIS A 125 -16.10 -13.21 -24.78
C HIS A 125 -14.74 -12.53 -24.94
N PRO A 126 -14.26 -12.30 -26.19
CA PRO A 126 -13.06 -11.52 -26.43
C PRO A 126 -13.17 -10.14 -25.76
N LEU A 127 -12.07 -9.68 -25.16
CA LEU A 127 -12.03 -8.35 -24.58
C LEU A 127 -12.07 -7.30 -25.70
N ASP A 128 -13.00 -6.37 -25.58
CA ASP A 128 -13.06 -5.20 -26.44
C ASP A 128 -12.03 -4.17 -26.01
N CYS A 129 -10.93 -4.06 -26.76
CA CYS A 129 -9.86 -3.11 -26.49
C CYS A 129 -10.25 -1.64 -26.81
N GLU A 130 -11.37 -1.42 -27.50
CA GLU A 130 -11.94 -0.09 -27.75
C GLU A 130 -12.95 0.33 -26.68
N ASN A 131 -13.25 -0.54 -25.71
CA ASN A 131 -14.11 -0.21 -24.59
C ASN A 131 -13.60 1.04 -23.85
N GLU A 132 -14.44 2.06 -23.75
CA GLU A 132 -14.08 3.37 -23.18
C GLU A 132 -13.44 3.25 -21.79
N LYS A 133 -13.95 2.37 -20.94
CA LYS A 133 -13.40 2.15 -19.59
C LYS A 133 -12.03 1.48 -19.63
N PHE A 134 -11.80 0.54 -20.56
CA PHE A 134 -10.49 -0.05 -20.77
C PHE A 134 -9.48 1.00 -21.24
N VAL A 135 -9.86 1.77 -22.27
CA VAL A 135 -9.03 2.86 -22.84
C VAL A 135 -8.72 3.91 -21.76
N GLU A 136 -9.69 4.30 -20.95
CA GLU A 136 -9.49 5.24 -19.83
C GLU A 136 -8.39 4.76 -18.85
N TRP A 137 -8.30 3.47 -18.57
CA TRP A 137 -7.26 2.94 -17.70
C TRP A 137 -5.88 2.94 -18.35
N ILE A 138 -5.77 2.45 -19.58
CA ILE A 138 -4.47 2.31 -20.25
C ILE A 138 -3.90 3.63 -20.76
N SER A 139 -4.74 4.67 -20.90
CA SER A 139 -4.34 6.05 -21.22
C SER A 139 -3.98 6.89 -20.01
N TYR A 140 -3.92 6.30 -18.81
CA TYR A 140 -3.55 7.03 -17.61
C TYR A 140 -2.09 7.51 -17.67
N GLU A 141 -1.89 8.79 -17.42
CA GLU A 141 -0.58 9.41 -17.34
C GLU A 141 -0.24 9.85 -15.91
N ILE A 142 1.06 9.88 -15.61
CA ILE A 142 1.55 10.44 -14.36
C ILE A 142 1.26 11.93 -14.34
N PRO A 143 0.61 12.48 -13.27
CA PRO A 143 0.32 13.90 -13.17
C PRO A 143 1.58 14.75 -13.26
N ASP A 144 1.49 15.92 -13.92
CA ASP A 144 2.64 16.79 -14.15
C ASP A 144 3.33 17.24 -12.86
N GLU A 145 2.56 17.51 -11.81
CA GLU A 145 3.12 17.85 -10.50
C GLU A 145 3.95 16.72 -9.85
N CYS A 146 3.86 15.50 -10.38
CA CYS A 146 4.66 14.36 -9.91
C CYS A 146 5.98 14.24 -10.66
N LYS A 147 6.10 14.78 -11.87
CA LYS A 147 7.30 14.61 -12.72
C LYS A 147 8.56 15.19 -12.08
N GLU A 148 8.43 16.29 -11.34
CA GLU A 148 9.53 16.93 -10.61
C GLU A 148 9.66 16.44 -9.14
N CYS A 149 8.88 15.43 -8.75
CA CYS A 149 8.86 14.96 -7.38
C CYS A 149 9.98 13.95 -7.12
N LYS A 150 10.81 14.19 -6.10
CA LYS A 150 11.93 13.30 -5.71
C LYS A 150 11.47 11.88 -5.32
N ILE A 151 10.20 11.70 -4.95
CA ILE A 151 9.63 10.40 -4.58
C ILE A 151 9.00 9.68 -5.78
N LEU A 152 8.99 10.29 -6.94
CA LEU A 152 8.39 9.65 -8.13
C LEU A 152 8.91 8.24 -8.41
N PRO A 153 10.22 7.95 -8.35
CA PRO A 153 10.74 6.60 -8.60
C PRO A 153 10.18 5.53 -7.64
N ILE A 154 9.75 5.94 -6.45
CA ILE A 154 9.20 5.05 -5.43
C ILE A 154 7.68 4.91 -5.60
N CYS A 155 6.94 6.01 -5.82
CA CYS A 155 5.48 6.01 -5.79
C CYS A 155 4.82 5.98 -7.18
N MET A 156 5.56 6.27 -8.25
CA MET A 156 5.08 6.34 -9.64
C MET A 156 3.76 7.12 -9.81
N GLY A 157 3.63 8.24 -9.07
CA GLY A 157 2.44 9.09 -9.13
C GLY A 157 1.30 8.67 -8.19
N GLY A 158 1.43 7.55 -7.47
CA GLY A 158 0.45 7.06 -6.52
C GLY A 158 -0.68 6.22 -7.15
N CYS A 159 -1.79 6.06 -6.43
CA CYS A 159 -2.92 5.25 -6.86
C CYS A 159 -3.77 5.98 -7.91
N PRO A 160 -3.96 5.46 -9.14
CA PRO A 160 -4.79 6.09 -10.17
C PRO A 160 -6.24 6.33 -9.74
N VAL A 161 -6.83 5.42 -8.96
CA VAL A 161 -8.21 5.59 -8.44
C VAL A 161 -8.32 6.79 -7.51
N LEU A 162 -7.35 6.95 -6.60
CA LEU A 162 -7.33 8.11 -5.70
C LEU A 162 -7.07 9.40 -6.46
N ARG A 163 -6.17 9.37 -7.44
CA ARG A 163 -5.86 10.52 -8.30
C ARG A 163 -7.05 11.04 -9.10
N ARG A 164 -7.94 10.16 -9.53
CA ARG A 164 -9.19 10.55 -10.18
C ARG A 164 -10.18 11.23 -9.23
N LYS A 165 -10.14 10.88 -7.94
CA LYS A 165 -11.01 11.46 -6.91
C LYS A 165 -10.42 12.70 -6.26
N GLU A 166 -9.11 12.70 -6.07
CA GLU A 166 -8.36 13.73 -5.34
C GLU A 166 -7.19 14.25 -6.17
N LYS A 167 -7.01 15.57 -6.25
CA LYS A 167 -5.89 16.17 -6.97
C LYS A 167 -4.51 15.74 -6.44
N LYS A 168 -4.40 15.45 -5.13
CA LYS A 168 -3.15 15.07 -4.47
C LYS A 168 -3.33 13.81 -3.62
N ALA A 169 -3.20 12.66 -4.23
CA ALA A 169 -3.22 11.36 -3.55
C ALA A 169 -1.79 10.82 -3.37
N CYS A 170 -0.95 11.53 -2.61
CA CYS A 170 0.42 11.12 -2.32
C CYS A 170 0.42 9.98 -1.30
N PRO A 171 1.20 8.89 -1.50
CA PRO A 171 1.33 7.82 -0.52
C PRO A 171 2.14 8.26 0.71
N ALA A 172 2.02 7.51 1.82
CA ALA A 172 2.68 7.76 3.09
C ALA A 172 4.20 7.96 2.96
N VAL A 173 4.84 7.21 2.06
CA VAL A 173 6.28 7.32 1.80
C VAL A 173 6.74 8.74 1.46
N LYS A 174 5.88 9.56 0.87
CA LYS A 174 6.20 10.98 0.61
C LYS A 174 6.44 11.77 1.88
N TYR A 175 5.82 11.39 2.96
CA TYR A 175 5.84 12.14 4.24
C TYR A 175 6.82 11.56 5.24
N ASN A 176 7.19 10.29 5.13
CA ASN A 176 8.05 9.62 6.11
C ASN A 176 9.42 9.14 5.59
N TYR A 177 9.71 9.23 4.29
CA TYR A 177 10.96 8.68 3.73
C TYR A 177 12.23 9.25 4.41
N GLN A 178 12.23 10.55 4.77
CA GLN A 178 13.38 11.16 5.46
C GLN A 178 13.57 10.59 6.86
N LYS A 179 12.46 10.38 7.61
CA LYS A 179 12.49 9.76 8.93
C LYS A 179 12.96 8.31 8.85
N LEU A 180 12.54 7.60 7.79
CA LEU A 180 12.97 6.22 7.55
C LEU A 180 14.48 6.16 7.28
N LEU A 181 15.02 7.03 6.43
CA LEU A 181 16.46 7.12 6.18
C LEU A 181 17.25 7.45 7.45
N GLN A 182 16.73 8.33 8.30
CA GLN A 182 17.33 8.64 9.60
C GLN A 182 17.37 7.41 10.51
N LEU A 183 16.27 6.67 10.61
CA LEU A 183 16.22 5.43 11.38
C LEU A 183 17.22 4.38 10.89
N VAL A 184 17.31 4.18 9.58
CA VAL A 184 18.29 3.25 9.00
C VAL A 184 19.72 3.66 9.39
N ASN A 185 20.06 4.95 9.25
CA ASN A 185 21.40 5.43 9.62
C ASN A 185 21.70 5.30 11.12
N GLU A 186 20.73 5.59 11.98
CA GLU A 186 20.87 5.45 13.44
C GLU A 186 21.02 3.98 13.85
N TRP A 187 20.23 3.10 13.24
CA TRP A 187 20.25 1.68 13.56
C TRP A 187 21.54 1.00 13.08
N SER A 188 21.99 1.30 11.86
CA SER A 188 23.24 0.77 11.33
C SER A 188 24.43 1.14 12.22
N LYS A 189 24.49 2.37 12.75
CA LYS A 189 25.56 2.78 13.67
C LYS A 189 25.57 1.94 14.96
N LYS A 190 24.40 1.64 15.52
CA LYS A 190 24.29 0.81 16.73
C LYS A 190 24.73 -0.64 16.52
N GLU A 191 24.58 -1.18 15.30
CA GLU A 191 25.07 -2.51 14.96
C GLU A 191 26.58 -2.57 14.79
N TYR A 192 27.21 -1.50 14.29
CA TYR A 192 28.67 -1.44 14.15
C TYR A 192 29.39 -1.18 15.49
N GLU A 193 28.69 -0.70 16.53
CA GLU A 193 29.25 -0.44 17.86
C GLU A 193 29.14 -1.64 18.82
N LYS A 194 28.49 -2.72 18.41
CA LYS A 194 28.38 -3.99 19.16
C LYS A 194 29.42 -5.02 18.71
#